data_b12b1eb075cb9ac52ad38f0aeccd60a6
#
_entry.id   b12b1eb075cb9ac52ad38f0aeccd60a6
#
_cell.length_a   1.000
_cell.length_b   1.000
_cell.length_c   1.000
_cell.angle_alpha   90.00
_cell.angle_beta   90.00
_cell.angle_gamma   90.00
#
_symmetry.space_group_name_H-M   'P 1'
#
loop_
_entity.id
_entity.type
_entity.pdbx_description
1 polymer ?
#
loop_
_entity_poly.entity_id
_entity_poly.type
_entity_poly.pdbx_seq_one_letter_code
_entity_poly.pdbx_strand_id
1 'polypeptide(L)'
;AAQNIIKNYANHRALDDVSIDIPEGAIYGLLGPNGAGKTSLIRIITQITGPDSGKLFFKGVPLIPSDMNRIGYLPEERGLYKKMKVGEQAVYLARLKGINKNDAIKRLKTWFEKFEIEAWWDKKVEELSKGMAQKVQFITTVLHEPEMLIFDEPFSGFDPINVELLKKEILDLGYEISQVEDGK
;
A
#
# COMPACT_ATOMS: atom_id res chain seq x y z
N ALA A 1 -8.84 7.98 10.75
CA ALA A 1 -10.21 7.53 11.00
C ALA A 1 -11.08 7.70 9.75
N ALA A 2 -12.09 6.85 9.60
CA ALA A 2 -13.19 6.99 8.66
C ALA A 2 -14.49 7.01 9.45
N GLN A 3 -15.42 7.90 9.13
CA GLN A 3 -16.65 8.09 9.90
C GLN A 3 -17.86 8.09 8.98
N ASN A 4 -18.81 7.20 9.27
CA ASN A 4 -20.11 7.09 8.62
C ASN A 4 -20.01 6.98 7.08
N ILE A 5 -19.07 6.16 6.61
CA ILE A 5 -18.79 5.99 5.17
C ILE A 5 -19.91 5.17 4.53
N ILE A 6 -20.53 5.76 3.51
CA ILE A 6 -21.48 5.10 2.63
C ILE A 6 -20.92 5.08 1.21
N LYS A 7 -21.05 3.93 0.53
CA LYS A 7 -20.67 3.79 -0.88
C LYS A 7 -21.63 2.87 -1.61
N ASN A 8 -22.21 3.37 -2.68
CA ASN A 8 -23.08 2.63 -3.59
C ASN A 8 -22.41 2.48 -4.96
N TYR A 9 -22.55 1.32 -5.57
CA TYR A 9 -22.18 1.04 -6.95
C TYR A 9 -23.41 0.50 -7.67
N ALA A 10 -23.93 1.27 -8.63
CA ALA A 10 -25.15 0.91 -9.36
C ALA A 10 -26.27 0.41 -8.42
N ASN A 11 -26.50 -0.91 -8.38
CA ASN A 11 -27.57 -1.54 -7.61
C ASN A 11 -27.06 -2.19 -6.30
N HIS A 12 -25.81 -1.95 -5.91
CA HIS A 12 -25.20 -2.57 -4.73
C HIS A 12 -24.62 -1.53 -3.77
N ARG A 13 -25.05 -1.59 -2.51
CA ARG A 13 -24.44 -0.82 -1.42
C ARG A 13 -23.23 -1.58 -0.92
N ALA A 14 -22.04 -1.11 -1.25
CA ALA A 14 -20.78 -1.72 -0.88
C ALA A 14 -20.33 -1.36 0.54
N LEU A 15 -20.66 -0.16 1.01
CA LEU A 15 -20.42 0.28 2.39
C LEU A 15 -21.70 0.95 2.91
N ASP A 16 -22.11 0.55 4.11
CA ASP A 16 -23.31 1.04 4.77
C ASP A 16 -22.97 1.53 6.17
N ASP A 17 -22.80 2.84 6.30
CA ASP A 17 -22.48 3.54 7.55
C ASP A 17 -21.24 2.99 8.29
N VAL A 18 -20.17 2.71 7.54
CA VAL A 18 -18.95 2.11 8.09
C VAL A 18 -18.09 3.18 8.76
N SER A 19 -17.73 2.92 10.02
CA SER A 19 -16.79 3.75 10.77
C SER A 19 -15.64 2.89 11.29
N ILE A 20 -14.41 3.38 11.10
CA ILE A 20 -13.19 2.78 11.65
C ILE A 20 -12.28 3.87 12.22
N ASP A 21 -11.64 3.56 13.31
CA ASP A 21 -10.59 4.38 13.89
C ASP A 21 -9.36 3.52 14.13
N ILE A 22 -8.23 3.92 13.54
CA ILE A 22 -6.97 3.19 13.61
C ILE A 22 -5.99 4.07 14.37
N PRO A 23 -5.54 3.65 15.57
CA PRO A 23 -4.53 4.37 16.34
C PRO A 23 -3.23 4.52 15.56
N GLU A 24 -2.48 5.58 15.83
CA GLU A 24 -1.14 5.77 15.28
C GLU A 24 -0.20 4.67 15.80
N GLY A 25 0.63 4.10 14.91
CA GLY A 25 1.54 3.02 15.23
C GLY A 25 0.90 1.62 15.26
N ALA A 26 -0.42 1.51 15.21
CA ALA A 26 -1.09 0.21 15.25
C ALA A 26 -1.08 -0.52 13.91
N ILE A 27 -0.95 -1.85 13.94
CA ILE A 27 -1.27 -2.73 12.80
C ILE A 27 -2.74 -3.13 12.91
N TYR A 28 -3.53 -2.77 11.90
CA TYR A 28 -4.95 -3.02 11.86
C TYR A 28 -5.32 -4.01 10.74
N GLY A 29 -5.95 -5.14 11.10
CA GLY A 29 -6.42 -6.14 10.15
C GLY A 29 -7.87 -5.88 9.72
N LEU A 30 -8.08 -5.58 8.43
CA LEU A 30 -9.42 -5.46 7.85
C LEU A 30 -9.87 -6.82 7.34
N LEU A 31 -10.65 -7.55 8.13
CA LEU A 31 -11.11 -8.90 7.83
C LEU A 31 -12.56 -8.91 7.34
N GLY A 32 -12.91 -9.92 6.54
CA GLY A 32 -14.28 -10.12 6.06
C GLY A 32 -14.30 -10.94 4.76
N PRO A 33 -15.46 -11.49 4.37
CA PRO A 33 -15.61 -12.29 3.16
C PRO A 33 -15.39 -11.46 1.89
N ASN A 34 -15.24 -12.15 0.75
CA ASN A 34 -15.22 -11.48 -0.55
C ASN A 34 -16.54 -10.74 -0.76
N GLY A 35 -16.43 -9.51 -1.29
CA GLY A 35 -17.59 -8.64 -1.47
C GLY A 35 -18.02 -7.84 -0.22
N ALA A 36 -17.38 -8.00 0.94
CA ALA A 36 -17.71 -7.24 2.15
C ALA A 36 -17.33 -5.75 2.10
N GLY A 37 -16.87 -5.23 0.98
CA GLY A 37 -16.55 -3.82 0.83
C GLY A 37 -15.11 -3.41 1.22
N LYS A 38 -14.26 -4.36 1.63
CA LYS A 38 -12.87 -4.06 2.07
C LYS A 38 -12.09 -3.21 1.06
N THR A 39 -12.00 -3.68 -0.18
CA THR A 39 -11.32 -2.94 -1.26
C THR A 39 -11.99 -1.60 -1.57
N SER A 40 -13.32 -1.51 -1.42
CA SER A 40 -14.03 -0.23 -1.59
C SER A 40 -13.63 0.77 -0.51
N LEU A 41 -13.52 0.34 0.75
CA LEU A 41 -13.07 1.18 1.85
C LEU A 41 -11.60 1.62 1.65
N ILE A 42 -10.72 0.69 1.27
CA ILE A 42 -9.32 1.00 0.96
C ILE A 42 -9.22 2.03 -0.17
N ARG A 43 -9.98 1.86 -1.27
CA ARG A 43 -10.00 2.82 -2.38
C ARG A 43 -10.52 4.19 -1.99
N ILE A 44 -11.40 4.27 -0.99
CA ILE A 44 -11.89 5.56 -0.45
C ILE A 44 -10.80 6.21 0.41
N ILE A 45 -10.15 5.45 1.30
CA ILE A 45 -9.06 5.97 2.14
C ILE A 45 -7.89 6.46 1.28
N THR A 46 -7.56 5.74 0.20
CA THR A 46 -6.51 6.10 -0.75
C THR A 46 -6.94 7.13 -1.80
N GLN A 47 -8.15 7.67 -1.69
CA GLN A 47 -8.73 8.67 -2.60
C GLN A 47 -8.77 8.24 -4.09
N ILE A 48 -8.73 6.94 -4.38
CA ILE A 48 -8.96 6.40 -5.73
C ILE A 48 -10.42 6.59 -6.13
N THR A 49 -11.33 6.50 -5.15
CA THR A 49 -12.75 6.82 -5.32
C THR A 49 -13.25 7.63 -4.12
N GLY A 50 -14.25 8.48 -4.33
CA GLY A 50 -14.88 9.21 -3.23
C GLY A 50 -15.98 8.40 -2.55
N PRO A 51 -16.26 8.61 -1.26
CA PRO A 51 -17.46 8.13 -0.61
C PRO A 51 -18.69 8.89 -1.14
N ASP A 52 -19.88 8.29 -1.03
CA ASP A 52 -21.14 8.99 -1.31
C ASP A 52 -21.56 9.85 -0.11
N SER A 53 -21.21 9.41 1.10
CA SER A 53 -21.28 10.21 2.33
C SER A 53 -20.26 9.73 3.36
N GLY A 54 -20.09 10.51 4.43
CA GLY A 54 -19.12 10.29 5.48
C GLY A 54 -17.88 11.17 5.36
N LYS A 55 -16.93 10.99 6.26
CA LYS A 55 -15.71 11.82 6.35
C LYS A 55 -14.50 10.96 6.62
N LEU A 56 -13.37 11.39 6.07
CA LEU A 56 -12.06 10.78 6.32
C LEU A 56 -11.17 11.75 7.07
N PHE A 57 -10.40 11.21 7.99
CA PHE A 57 -9.44 11.98 8.79
C PHE A 57 -8.09 11.27 8.77
N PHE A 58 -7.02 12.04 8.66
CA PHE A 58 -5.65 11.58 8.80
C PHE A 58 -4.98 12.36 9.94
N LYS A 59 -4.51 11.65 10.98
CA LYS A 59 -3.93 12.28 12.19
C LYS A 59 -4.86 13.34 12.82
N GLY A 60 -6.16 13.04 12.89
CA GLY A 60 -7.15 13.90 13.54
C GLY A 60 -7.64 15.10 12.71
N VAL A 61 -7.09 15.34 11.52
CA VAL A 61 -7.54 16.41 10.60
C VAL A 61 -8.20 15.81 9.35
N PRO A 62 -9.11 16.55 8.69
CA PRO A 62 -9.72 16.05 7.46
C PRO A 62 -8.67 15.66 6.42
N LEU A 63 -8.82 14.47 5.85
CA LEU A 63 -7.92 13.94 4.82
C LEU A 63 -8.00 14.77 3.55
N ILE A 64 -6.85 15.22 3.06
CA ILE A 64 -6.73 16.02 1.83
C ILE A 64 -5.85 15.29 0.79
N PRO A 65 -5.94 15.65 -0.52
CA PRO A 65 -5.18 14.96 -1.57
C PRO A 65 -3.66 14.93 -1.38
N SER A 66 -3.06 15.96 -0.76
CA SER A 66 -1.62 15.98 -0.48
C SER A 66 -1.17 14.95 0.54
N ASP A 67 -2.07 14.45 1.41
CA ASP A 67 -1.75 13.39 2.36
C ASP A 67 -1.43 12.06 1.68
N MET A 68 -1.82 11.90 0.40
CA MET A 68 -1.46 10.72 -0.39
C MET A 68 0.05 10.56 -0.56
N ASN A 69 0.84 11.63 -0.39
CA ASN A 69 2.30 11.54 -0.38
C ASN A 69 2.85 10.94 0.92
N ARG A 70 2.04 10.87 1.97
CA ARG A 70 2.37 10.31 3.30
C ARG A 70 1.79 8.91 3.49
N ILE A 71 1.03 8.43 2.50
CA ILE A 71 0.36 7.11 2.52
C ILE A 71 0.98 6.23 1.44
N GLY A 72 1.45 5.05 1.84
CA GLY A 72 1.86 3.98 0.96
C GLY A 72 0.71 3.00 0.74
N TYR A 73 0.40 2.69 -0.50
CA TYR A 73 -0.63 1.72 -0.85
C TYR A 73 -0.08 0.64 -1.79
N LEU A 74 -0.17 -0.59 -1.35
CA LEU A 74 0.15 -1.79 -2.15
C LEU A 74 -1.16 -2.46 -2.56
N PRO A 75 -1.63 -2.29 -3.80
CA PRO A 75 -2.85 -2.92 -4.28
C PRO A 75 -2.64 -4.42 -4.57
N GLU A 76 -3.71 -5.18 -4.54
CA GLU A 76 -3.74 -6.59 -4.97
C GLU A 76 -3.32 -6.72 -6.44
N GLU A 77 -3.85 -5.86 -7.32
CA GLU A 77 -3.49 -5.82 -8.72
C GLU A 77 -2.24 -4.98 -8.97
N ARG A 78 -1.41 -5.43 -9.92
CA ARG A 78 -0.11 -4.82 -10.18
C ARG A 78 -0.23 -3.54 -10.99
N GLY A 79 0.07 -2.40 -10.38
CA GLY A 79 0.13 -1.10 -11.02
C GLY A 79 1.43 -0.81 -11.79
N LEU A 80 2.20 -1.85 -12.16
CA LEU A 80 3.48 -1.66 -12.83
C LEU A 80 3.32 -1.57 -14.36
N TYR A 81 4.01 -0.61 -15.00
CA TYR A 81 4.02 -0.42 -16.45
C TYR A 81 4.93 -1.46 -17.13
N LYS A 82 4.34 -2.44 -17.81
CA LYS A 82 5.01 -3.63 -18.36
C LYS A 82 6.23 -3.33 -19.23
N LYS A 83 6.19 -2.28 -20.05
CA LYS A 83 7.24 -1.93 -21.02
C LYS A 83 8.37 -1.08 -20.44
N MET A 84 8.23 -0.55 -19.24
CA MET A 84 9.27 0.23 -18.57
C MET A 84 10.32 -0.69 -17.95
N LYS A 85 11.55 -0.19 -17.83
CA LYS A 85 12.58 -0.84 -17.01
C LYS A 85 12.25 -0.69 -15.54
N VAL A 86 12.60 -1.69 -14.74
CA VAL A 86 12.31 -1.74 -13.29
C VAL A 86 12.88 -0.53 -12.57
N GLY A 87 14.16 -0.22 -12.75
CA GLY A 87 14.79 0.94 -12.10
C GLY A 87 14.21 2.28 -12.57
N GLU A 88 13.91 2.41 -13.86
CA GLU A 88 13.28 3.61 -14.41
C GLU A 88 11.90 3.85 -13.81
N GLN A 89 11.07 2.82 -13.75
CA GLN A 89 9.74 2.91 -13.15
C GLN A 89 9.79 3.18 -11.65
N ALA A 90 10.69 2.50 -10.91
CA ALA A 90 10.83 2.70 -9.48
C ALA A 90 11.25 4.16 -9.16
N VAL A 91 12.17 4.73 -9.93
CA VAL A 91 12.54 6.16 -9.82
C VAL A 91 11.35 7.06 -10.17
N TYR A 92 10.60 6.73 -11.22
CA TYR A 92 9.41 7.51 -11.61
C TYR A 92 8.37 7.54 -10.48
N LEU A 93 8.02 6.38 -9.90
CA LEU A 93 7.06 6.28 -8.81
C LEU A 93 7.54 7.02 -7.54
N ALA A 94 8.83 6.92 -7.21
CA ALA A 94 9.43 7.66 -6.11
C ALA A 94 9.30 9.18 -6.30
N ARG A 95 9.50 9.66 -7.52
CA ARG A 95 9.36 11.10 -7.85
C ARG A 95 7.92 11.58 -7.75
N LEU A 96 6.93 10.76 -8.09
CA LEU A 96 5.51 11.08 -7.87
C LEU A 96 5.18 11.28 -6.38
N LYS A 97 5.93 10.62 -5.49
CA LYS A 97 5.84 10.79 -4.04
C LYS A 97 6.71 11.91 -3.48
N GLY A 98 7.28 12.76 -4.34
CA GLY A 98 8.03 13.95 -3.94
C GLY A 98 9.52 13.73 -3.71
N ILE A 99 10.07 12.51 -3.88
CA ILE A 99 11.50 12.26 -3.74
C ILE A 99 12.23 12.78 -4.98
N ASN A 100 13.31 13.53 -4.80
CA ASN A 100 14.14 13.94 -5.93
C ASN A 100 14.87 12.75 -6.58
N LYS A 101 15.27 12.89 -7.84
CA LYS A 101 15.82 11.77 -8.63
C LYS A 101 17.06 11.13 -8.00
N ASN A 102 17.98 11.92 -7.45
CA ASN A 102 19.24 11.41 -6.92
C ASN A 102 19.00 10.62 -5.62
N ASP A 103 18.17 11.12 -4.74
CA ASP A 103 17.77 10.44 -3.49
C ASP A 103 16.97 9.18 -3.80
N ALA A 104 16.07 9.23 -4.78
CA ALA A 104 15.33 8.05 -5.23
C ALA A 104 16.27 6.94 -5.69
N ILE A 105 17.27 7.25 -6.54
CA ILE A 105 18.25 6.27 -7.01
C ILE A 105 19.07 5.71 -5.83
N LYS A 106 19.52 6.57 -4.91
CA LYS A 106 20.29 6.14 -3.74
C LYS A 106 19.49 5.17 -2.87
N ARG A 107 18.27 5.55 -2.48
CA ARG A 107 17.38 4.71 -1.66
C ARG A 107 17.03 3.39 -2.37
N LEU A 108 16.72 3.44 -3.66
CA LEU A 108 16.41 2.25 -4.46
C LEU A 108 17.58 1.28 -4.52
N LYS A 109 18.83 1.76 -4.69
CA LYS A 109 20.00 0.88 -4.67
C LYS A 109 20.12 0.11 -3.36
N THR A 110 19.94 0.79 -2.21
CA THR A 110 19.95 0.14 -0.89
C THR A 110 18.85 -0.92 -0.76
N TRP A 111 17.64 -0.61 -1.23
CA TRP A 111 16.53 -1.56 -1.20
C TRP A 111 16.75 -2.75 -2.15
N PHE A 112 17.31 -2.51 -3.34
CA PHE A 112 17.59 -3.56 -4.32
C PHE A 112 18.68 -4.51 -3.81
N GLU A 113 19.73 -3.98 -3.18
CA GLU A 113 20.76 -4.77 -2.51
C GLU A 113 20.16 -5.62 -1.38
N LYS A 114 19.33 -5.01 -0.50
CA LYS A 114 18.67 -5.70 0.61
C LYS A 114 17.77 -6.86 0.16
N PHE A 115 17.11 -6.72 -0.99
CA PHE A 115 16.24 -7.74 -1.58
C PHE A 115 16.93 -8.66 -2.58
N GLU A 116 18.25 -8.47 -2.80
CA GLU A 116 19.08 -9.25 -3.74
C GLU A 116 18.51 -9.18 -5.19
N ILE A 117 18.14 -7.99 -5.64
CA ILE A 117 17.48 -7.76 -6.94
C ILE A 117 18.18 -6.70 -7.79
N GLU A 118 19.45 -6.36 -7.52
CA GLU A 118 20.19 -5.35 -8.26
C GLU A 118 20.26 -5.65 -9.76
N ALA A 119 20.37 -6.94 -10.10
CA ALA A 119 20.40 -7.40 -11.49
C ALA A 119 19.10 -7.15 -12.26
N TRP A 120 18.02 -6.72 -11.57
CA TRP A 120 16.73 -6.46 -12.22
C TRP A 120 16.59 -5.00 -12.68
N TRP A 121 17.51 -4.12 -12.32
CA TRP A 121 17.43 -2.68 -12.58
C TRP A 121 17.12 -2.36 -14.05
N ASP A 122 17.79 -3.03 -14.98
CA ASP A 122 17.64 -2.82 -16.42
C ASP A 122 16.66 -3.78 -17.11
N LYS A 123 16.08 -4.76 -16.39
CA LYS A 123 15.04 -5.62 -16.93
C LYS A 123 13.76 -4.85 -17.16
N LYS A 124 12.98 -5.23 -18.16
CA LYS A 124 11.63 -4.74 -18.31
C LYS A 124 10.71 -5.41 -17.28
N VAL A 125 9.69 -4.69 -16.84
CA VAL A 125 8.70 -5.22 -15.87
C VAL A 125 8.00 -6.47 -16.41
N GLU A 126 7.76 -6.56 -17.71
CA GLU A 126 7.14 -7.75 -18.34
C GLU A 126 8.00 -9.03 -18.24
N GLU A 127 9.29 -8.90 -17.98
CA GLU A 127 10.22 -10.03 -17.80
C GLU A 127 10.23 -10.57 -16.35
N LEU A 128 9.54 -9.89 -15.44
CA LEU A 128 9.46 -10.28 -14.05
C LEU A 128 8.41 -11.38 -13.82
N SER A 129 8.77 -12.36 -12.99
CA SER A 129 7.77 -13.27 -12.42
C SER A 129 6.80 -12.53 -11.48
N LYS A 130 5.73 -13.19 -11.08
CA LYS A 130 4.75 -12.63 -10.14
C LYS A 130 5.42 -12.17 -8.83
N GLY A 131 6.22 -13.02 -8.20
CA GLY A 131 6.92 -12.70 -6.95
C GLY A 131 7.95 -11.57 -7.13
N MET A 132 8.68 -11.57 -8.28
CA MET A 132 9.62 -10.49 -8.60
C MET A 132 8.91 -9.13 -8.70
N ALA A 133 7.80 -9.07 -9.41
CA ALA A 133 7.03 -7.83 -9.56
C ALA A 133 6.49 -7.33 -8.21
N GLN A 134 6.10 -8.25 -7.32
CA GLN A 134 5.64 -7.89 -5.97
C GLN A 134 6.75 -7.30 -5.09
N LYS A 135 7.98 -7.84 -5.15
CA LYS A 135 9.14 -7.21 -4.47
C LYS A 135 9.33 -5.76 -4.92
N VAL A 136 9.30 -5.52 -6.22
CA VAL A 136 9.44 -4.17 -6.77
C VAL A 136 8.29 -3.26 -6.32
N GLN A 137 7.05 -3.74 -6.34
CA GLN A 137 5.90 -2.98 -5.86
C GLN A 137 6.02 -2.63 -4.36
N PHE A 138 6.41 -3.59 -3.53
CA PHE A 138 6.62 -3.35 -2.11
C PHE A 138 7.66 -2.25 -1.89
N ILE A 139 8.84 -2.37 -2.53
CA ILE A 139 9.90 -1.36 -2.43
C ILE A 139 9.37 0.02 -2.82
N THR A 140 8.68 0.13 -3.95
CA THR A 140 8.15 1.43 -4.40
C THR A 140 7.05 1.99 -3.49
N THR A 141 6.35 1.11 -2.74
CA THR A 141 5.34 1.52 -1.78
C THR A 141 5.94 2.09 -0.49
N VAL A 142 7.08 1.57 -0.03
CA VAL A 142 7.70 1.99 1.24
C VAL A 142 8.83 3.02 1.07
N LEU A 143 9.35 3.20 -0.15
CA LEU A 143 10.54 4.00 -0.45
C LEU A 143 10.47 5.45 0.03
N HIS A 144 9.29 6.03 0.05
CA HIS A 144 9.04 7.41 0.47
C HIS A 144 8.82 7.56 1.98
N GLU A 145 9.03 6.48 2.76
CA GLU A 145 8.88 6.45 4.21
C GLU A 145 7.49 6.94 4.64
N PRO A 146 6.41 6.28 4.18
CA PRO A 146 5.06 6.71 4.47
C PRO A 146 4.75 6.63 5.97
N GLU A 147 3.88 7.51 6.44
CA GLU A 147 3.39 7.50 7.82
C GLU A 147 2.24 6.49 8.02
N MET A 148 1.64 6.04 6.93
CA MET A 148 0.61 5.00 6.92
C MET A 148 0.85 4.05 5.74
N LEU A 149 0.81 2.75 6.01
CA LEU A 149 0.88 1.71 4.98
C LEU A 149 -0.45 0.97 4.89
N ILE A 150 -0.92 0.78 3.68
CA ILE A 150 -2.12 0.01 3.38
C ILE A 150 -1.73 -1.11 2.42
N PHE A 151 -2.04 -2.33 2.80
CA PHE A 151 -1.79 -3.52 2.01
C PHE A 151 -3.11 -4.22 1.69
N ASP A 152 -3.40 -4.41 0.40
CA ASP A 152 -4.56 -5.16 -0.08
C ASP A 152 -4.05 -6.53 -0.55
N GLU A 153 -4.26 -7.56 0.26
CA GLU A 153 -3.76 -8.93 0.06
C GLU A 153 -2.24 -9.03 -0.20
N PRO A 154 -1.38 -8.48 0.68
CA PRO A 154 0.06 -8.31 0.41
C PRO A 154 0.81 -9.60 0.15
N PHE A 155 0.31 -10.73 0.65
CA PHE A 155 0.98 -12.03 0.56
C PHE A 155 0.47 -12.90 -0.59
N SER A 156 -0.54 -12.44 -1.35
CA SER A 156 -1.09 -13.18 -2.48
C SER A 156 -0.03 -13.40 -3.58
N GLY A 157 0.44 -14.65 -3.72
CA GLY A 157 1.41 -15.07 -4.75
C GLY A 157 2.89 -14.89 -4.41
N PHE A 158 3.22 -14.60 -3.16
CA PHE A 158 4.57 -14.77 -2.65
C PHE A 158 4.81 -16.24 -2.23
N ASP A 159 6.06 -16.68 -2.37
CA ASP A 159 6.52 -17.88 -1.70
C ASP A 159 6.76 -17.60 -0.19
N PRO A 160 6.78 -18.64 0.65
CA PRO A 160 6.92 -18.48 2.11
C PRO A 160 8.16 -17.68 2.55
N ILE A 161 9.28 -17.81 1.85
CA ILE A 161 10.53 -17.11 2.20
C ILE A 161 10.36 -15.60 1.99
N ASN A 162 9.76 -15.22 0.88
CA ASN A 162 9.49 -13.80 0.59
C ASN A 162 8.43 -13.21 1.52
N VAL A 163 7.46 -14.00 1.98
CA VAL A 163 6.48 -13.57 3.00
C VAL A 163 7.18 -13.21 4.31
N GLU A 164 8.09 -14.04 4.80
CA GLU A 164 8.82 -13.77 6.04
C GLU A 164 9.74 -12.54 5.92
N LEU A 165 10.39 -12.37 4.76
CA LEU A 165 11.18 -11.16 4.50
C LEU A 165 10.30 -9.90 4.56
N LEU A 166 9.15 -9.91 3.91
CA LEU A 166 8.23 -8.78 3.93
C LEU A 166 7.68 -8.47 5.32
N LYS A 167 7.30 -9.50 6.08
CA LYS A 167 6.86 -9.33 7.48
C LYS A 167 7.95 -8.65 8.32
N LYS A 168 9.19 -9.12 8.21
CA LYS A 168 10.32 -8.52 8.91
C LYS A 168 10.47 -7.05 8.54
N GLU A 169 10.45 -6.73 7.24
CA GLU A 169 10.58 -5.34 6.78
C GLU A 169 9.45 -4.44 7.29
N ILE A 170 8.21 -4.92 7.31
CA ILE A 170 7.07 -4.18 7.85
C ILE A 170 7.27 -3.89 9.34
N LEU A 171 7.74 -4.87 10.11
CA LEU A 171 8.05 -4.69 11.53
C LEU A 171 9.23 -3.74 11.76
N ASP A 172 10.29 -3.87 10.96
CA ASP A 172 11.48 -3.00 11.02
C ASP A 172 11.15 -1.52 10.68
N LEU A 173 10.04 -1.27 9.95
CA LEU A 173 9.54 0.08 9.71
C LEU A 173 8.86 0.71 10.94
N GLY A 174 8.85 0.02 12.10
CA GLY A 174 8.38 0.56 13.38
C GLY A 174 6.89 0.42 13.64
N TYR A 175 6.20 -0.47 12.91
CA TYR A 175 4.81 -0.80 13.20
C TYR A 175 4.74 -1.89 14.26
N GLU A 176 4.09 -1.61 15.39
CA GLU A 176 3.82 -2.61 16.43
C GLU A 176 2.58 -3.45 16.06
N ILE A 177 2.70 -4.77 16.20
CA ILE A 177 1.54 -5.67 16.06
C ILE A 177 0.69 -5.56 17.33
N SER A 178 -0.35 -4.76 17.29
CA SER A 178 -1.39 -4.84 18.31
C SER A 178 -2.25 -6.09 18.02
N GLN A 179 -2.28 -7.04 18.97
CA GLN A 179 -3.25 -8.12 18.91
C GLN A 179 -4.65 -7.50 19.00
N VAL A 180 -5.43 -7.64 17.95
CA VAL A 180 -6.85 -7.35 18.02
C VAL A 180 -7.46 -8.47 18.85
N GLU A 181 -7.77 -8.20 20.12
CA GLU A 181 -8.64 -9.07 20.88
C GLU A 181 -9.99 -9.10 20.15
N ASP A 182 -10.47 -10.32 19.90
CA ASP A 182 -11.81 -10.56 19.33
C ASP A 182 -12.83 -9.85 20.20
N GLY A 183 -13.24 -8.66 19.79
CA GLY A 183 -14.35 -7.95 20.36
C GLY A 183 -15.64 -8.73 20.05
N LYS A 184 -16.26 -9.28 21.07
CA LYS A 184 -17.62 -9.79 21.05
C LYS A 184 -18.62 -8.69 20.68
#